data_822ffe833ae34a19dd34fd9e32817b51
#
_entry.id   822ffe833ae34a19dd34fd9e32817b51
#
_cell.length_a   1.000
_cell.length_b   1.000
_cell.length_c   1.000
_cell.angle_alpha   90.00
_cell.angle_beta   90.00
_cell.angle_gamma   90.00
#
_symmetry.space_group_name_H-M   'P 1'
#
loop_
_entity.id
_entity.type
_entity.pdbx_description
1 polymer ?
#
loop_
_entity_poly.entity_id
_entity_poly.type
_entity_poly.pdbx_seq_one_letter_code
_entity_poly.pdbx_strand_id
1 'polypeptide(L)'
;MKIVCLDAATLGENVDLSVFKKFGEFISYQKTKSDEVVPRLKGVDIVITNKVVIDKAVMDALNLKLICISATGMNNVDLEHAKAKNIAVKNVAGYSTASVVQHTFALLFELTNRIKFYDHYVKSGEWVKSEIFTYLGADISEIAGKEFGIIGLGEIGRGVAAAARAFGANVSYYSTSGANKNSEFAQKSLDELLRSSDIISIHAPLNEKTRNLLGINEINLLKDDAIVLNLGRGGIVDEAAMARAIDERNLRFGTDVLESEPMSKNSPFLNVKNKENLLITPHVAWGSLEARKRLISLIVKNIEEFIKG
;
A
#
# COMPACT_ATOMS: atom_id res chain seq x y z
N MET A 1 -8.62 -32.39 4.12
CA MET A 1 -8.90 -31.22 4.96
C MET A 1 -9.97 -30.37 4.31
N LYS A 2 -10.66 -29.58 5.11
CA LYS A 2 -11.63 -28.59 4.60
C LYS A 2 -11.03 -27.19 4.68
N ILE A 3 -11.02 -26.48 3.55
CA ILE A 3 -10.39 -25.18 3.38
C ILE A 3 -11.44 -24.19 2.91
N VAL A 4 -11.48 -23.01 3.53
CA VAL A 4 -12.40 -21.94 3.15
C VAL A 4 -11.64 -20.66 2.88
N CYS A 5 -11.93 -20.00 1.73
CA CYS A 5 -11.55 -18.63 1.46
C CYS A 5 -12.75 -17.71 1.72
N LEU A 6 -12.60 -16.71 2.62
CA LEU A 6 -13.71 -15.90 3.09
C LEU A 6 -13.99 -14.66 2.22
N ASP A 7 -13.02 -14.17 1.46
CA ASP A 7 -13.06 -12.87 0.79
C ASP A 7 -12.32 -12.87 -0.57
N ALA A 8 -12.63 -13.88 -1.38
CA ALA A 8 -11.99 -14.11 -2.68
C ALA A 8 -12.08 -12.91 -3.64
N ALA A 9 -13.14 -12.09 -3.53
CA ALA A 9 -13.28 -10.88 -4.34
C ALA A 9 -12.09 -9.91 -4.16
N THR A 10 -11.41 -9.95 -3.00
CA THR A 10 -10.23 -9.12 -2.76
C THR A 10 -9.01 -9.54 -3.57
N LEU A 11 -9.01 -10.77 -4.09
CA LEU A 11 -7.92 -11.32 -4.91
C LEU A 11 -8.11 -11.05 -6.41
N GLY A 12 -9.31 -10.59 -6.82
CA GLY A 12 -9.69 -10.36 -8.22
C GLY A 12 -9.97 -11.64 -9.00
N GLU A 13 -10.57 -11.49 -10.17
CA GLU A 13 -11.11 -12.63 -10.96
C GLU A 13 -10.05 -13.41 -11.73
N ASN A 14 -8.86 -12.82 -11.99
CA ASN A 14 -7.84 -13.40 -12.88
C ASN A 14 -6.80 -14.25 -12.14
N VAL A 15 -7.17 -14.83 -10.99
CA VAL A 15 -6.32 -15.77 -10.24
C VAL A 15 -7.06 -17.08 -10.02
N ASP A 16 -6.34 -18.18 -10.23
CA ASP A 16 -6.91 -19.52 -10.06
C ASP A 16 -6.82 -19.96 -8.60
N LEU A 17 -7.96 -20.02 -7.93
CA LEU A 17 -8.08 -20.54 -6.56
C LEU A 17 -8.33 -22.06 -6.53
N SER A 18 -8.57 -22.71 -7.68
CA SER A 18 -8.81 -24.16 -7.74
C SER A 18 -7.59 -24.97 -7.28
N VAL A 19 -6.41 -24.36 -7.30
CA VAL A 19 -5.15 -24.95 -6.80
C VAL A 19 -5.25 -25.43 -5.34
N PHE A 20 -6.15 -24.87 -4.54
CA PHE A 20 -6.35 -25.28 -3.14
C PHE A 20 -7.12 -26.61 -3.02
N LYS A 21 -7.82 -27.07 -4.08
CA LYS A 21 -8.54 -28.36 -4.09
C LYS A 21 -7.60 -29.55 -3.90
N LYS A 22 -6.30 -29.42 -4.22
CA LYS A 22 -5.33 -30.49 -4.00
C LYS A 22 -5.15 -30.87 -2.53
N PHE A 23 -5.57 -30.03 -1.58
CA PHE A 23 -5.49 -30.27 -0.15
C PHE A 23 -6.78 -30.85 0.46
N GLY A 24 -7.85 -30.96 -0.32
CA GLY A 24 -9.16 -31.49 0.07
C GLY A 24 -10.34 -30.67 -0.41
N GLU A 25 -11.41 -30.62 0.40
CA GLU A 25 -12.60 -29.82 0.10
C GLU A 25 -12.24 -28.32 0.18
N PHE A 26 -12.47 -27.58 -0.92
CA PHE A 26 -12.24 -26.14 -1.00
C PHE A 26 -13.51 -25.39 -1.32
N ILE A 27 -13.87 -24.43 -0.46
CA ILE A 27 -15.02 -23.54 -0.62
C ILE A 27 -14.51 -22.08 -0.68
N SER A 28 -15.03 -21.29 -1.61
CA SER A 28 -14.67 -19.90 -1.77
C SER A 28 -15.89 -19.00 -1.70
N TYR A 29 -15.86 -17.99 -0.83
CA TYR A 29 -16.85 -16.93 -0.73
C TYR A 29 -16.28 -15.63 -1.27
N GLN A 30 -17.04 -14.91 -2.09
CA GLN A 30 -16.60 -13.63 -2.64
C GLN A 30 -16.46 -12.56 -1.55
N LYS A 31 -17.42 -12.51 -0.62
CA LYS A 31 -17.45 -11.62 0.54
C LYS A 31 -18.06 -12.36 1.73
N THR A 32 -17.62 -12.05 2.93
CA THR A 32 -18.15 -12.61 4.17
C THR A 32 -18.40 -11.49 5.18
N LYS A 33 -19.63 -11.37 5.66
CA LYS A 33 -19.99 -10.45 6.74
C LYS A 33 -19.55 -11.03 8.10
N SER A 34 -19.45 -10.18 9.12
CA SER A 34 -19.01 -10.59 10.46
C SER A 34 -19.89 -11.69 11.08
N ASP A 35 -21.19 -11.62 10.89
CA ASP A 35 -22.18 -12.60 11.37
C ASP A 35 -22.15 -13.93 10.61
N GLU A 36 -21.58 -13.95 9.42
CA GLU A 36 -21.44 -15.15 8.58
C GLU A 36 -20.13 -15.93 8.84
N VAL A 37 -19.13 -15.34 9.54
CA VAL A 37 -17.79 -15.93 9.69
C VAL A 37 -17.87 -17.29 10.39
N VAL A 38 -18.46 -17.34 11.59
CA VAL A 38 -18.55 -18.59 12.38
C VAL A 38 -19.40 -19.65 11.64
N PRO A 39 -20.60 -19.34 11.09
CA PRO A 39 -21.36 -20.32 10.32
C PRO A 39 -20.57 -20.93 9.13
N ARG A 40 -19.81 -20.12 8.38
CA ARG A 40 -19.05 -20.56 7.21
C ARG A 40 -17.81 -21.39 7.57
N LEU A 41 -17.28 -21.20 8.76
CA LEU A 41 -16.08 -21.88 9.23
C LEU A 41 -16.35 -23.13 10.10
N LYS A 42 -17.61 -23.53 10.30
CA LYS A 42 -17.94 -24.77 11.01
C LYS A 42 -17.30 -26.01 10.32
N GLY A 43 -16.49 -26.75 11.09
CA GLY A 43 -15.80 -27.96 10.60
C GLY A 43 -14.69 -27.68 9.58
N VAL A 44 -14.19 -26.43 9.51
CA VAL A 44 -13.09 -26.04 8.63
C VAL A 44 -11.77 -26.21 9.37
N ASP A 45 -10.78 -26.78 8.67
CA ASP A 45 -9.41 -26.93 9.18
C ASP A 45 -8.56 -25.69 8.90
N ILE A 46 -8.67 -25.13 7.68
CA ILE A 46 -7.83 -24.04 7.18
C ILE A 46 -8.72 -22.92 6.66
N VAL A 47 -8.50 -21.69 7.14
CA VAL A 47 -9.13 -20.49 6.61
C VAL A 47 -8.11 -19.65 5.85
N ILE A 48 -8.52 -19.12 4.67
CA ILE A 48 -7.78 -18.14 3.89
C ILE A 48 -8.59 -16.84 3.94
N THR A 49 -7.94 -15.74 4.32
CA THR A 49 -8.61 -14.42 4.41
C THR A 49 -7.62 -13.29 4.13
N ASN A 50 -8.09 -12.21 3.56
CA ASN A 50 -7.34 -10.96 3.39
C ASN A 50 -7.72 -9.93 4.46
N LYS A 51 -9.03 -9.68 4.63
CA LYS A 51 -9.55 -8.58 5.46
C LYS A 51 -10.60 -9.00 6.49
N VAL A 52 -11.19 -10.21 6.34
CA VAL A 52 -12.18 -10.67 7.32
C VAL A 52 -11.49 -10.88 8.66
N VAL A 53 -12.09 -10.33 9.71
CA VAL A 53 -11.55 -10.39 11.08
C VAL A 53 -11.74 -11.79 11.66
N ILE A 54 -10.67 -12.34 12.19
CA ILE A 54 -10.63 -13.60 12.95
C ILE A 54 -10.14 -13.26 14.36
N ASP A 55 -11.07 -12.84 15.18
CA ASP A 55 -10.83 -12.45 16.56
C ASP A 55 -10.93 -13.63 17.53
N LYS A 56 -10.77 -13.32 18.81
CA LYS A 56 -10.93 -14.28 19.90
C LYS A 56 -12.28 -15.00 19.86
N ALA A 57 -13.39 -14.28 19.66
CA ALA A 57 -14.74 -14.87 19.68
C ALA A 57 -14.93 -15.87 18.53
N VAL A 58 -14.43 -15.55 17.33
CA VAL A 58 -14.43 -16.45 16.16
C VAL A 58 -13.60 -17.70 16.46
N MET A 59 -12.38 -17.55 16.99
CA MET A 59 -11.49 -18.68 17.28
C MET A 59 -12.03 -19.58 18.42
N ASP A 60 -12.73 -19.01 19.40
CA ASP A 60 -13.31 -19.79 20.50
C ASP A 60 -14.51 -20.66 20.05
N ALA A 61 -15.22 -20.23 19.01
CA ALA A 61 -16.36 -20.95 18.46
C ALA A 61 -15.96 -22.07 17.46
N LEU A 62 -14.67 -22.19 17.12
CA LEU A 62 -14.19 -23.04 16.02
C LEU A 62 -12.97 -23.87 16.42
N ASN A 63 -12.67 -24.90 15.61
CA ASN A 63 -11.49 -25.76 15.75
C ASN A 63 -10.53 -25.57 14.56
N LEU A 64 -10.16 -24.31 14.27
CA LEU A 64 -9.22 -24.00 13.20
C LEU A 64 -7.83 -24.55 13.53
N LYS A 65 -7.12 -25.01 12.51
CA LYS A 65 -5.73 -25.48 12.62
C LYS A 65 -4.74 -24.46 12.04
N LEU A 66 -5.14 -23.79 10.93
CA LEU A 66 -4.31 -22.84 10.24
C LEU A 66 -5.13 -21.65 9.73
N ILE A 67 -4.63 -20.45 9.96
CA ILE A 67 -5.13 -19.20 9.36
C ILE A 67 -4.08 -18.72 8.36
N CYS A 68 -4.41 -18.70 7.06
CA CYS A 68 -3.58 -18.12 6.00
C CYS A 68 -4.08 -16.72 5.68
N ILE A 69 -3.26 -15.71 5.94
CA ILE A 69 -3.56 -14.33 5.57
C ILE A 69 -3.03 -14.07 4.17
N SER A 70 -3.92 -13.76 3.23
CA SER A 70 -3.57 -13.43 1.85
C SER A 70 -3.10 -11.96 1.71
N ALA A 71 -2.22 -11.55 2.61
CA ALA A 71 -1.60 -10.23 2.69
C ALA A 71 -0.31 -10.28 3.51
N THR A 72 0.44 -9.17 3.50
CA THR A 72 1.60 -8.98 4.40
C THR A 72 1.16 -8.58 5.81
N GLY A 73 0.14 -7.70 5.93
CA GLY A 73 -0.39 -7.27 7.23
C GLY A 73 -1.26 -8.33 7.88
N MET A 74 -1.21 -8.43 9.21
CA MET A 74 -1.94 -9.44 10.01
C MET A 74 -2.92 -8.83 11.01
N ASN A 75 -3.27 -7.56 10.87
CA ASN A 75 -4.06 -6.80 11.85
C ASN A 75 -5.51 -7.29 12.01
N ASN A 76 -5.97 -8.13 11.09
CA ASN A 76 -7.30 -8.75 11.12
C ASN A 76 -7.34 -10.08 11.90
N VAL A 77 -6.23 -10.51 12.52
CA VAL A 77 -6.16 -11.74 13.33
C VAL A 77 -5.61 -11.43 14.71
N ASP A 78 -6.27 -11.92 15.76
CA ASP A 78 -5.74 -11.89 17.13
C ASP A 78 -4.63 -12.96 17.26
N LEU A 79 -3.40 -12.53 17.06
CA LEU A 79 -2.21 -13.41 17.03
C LEU A 79 -1.90 -14.02 18.40
N GLU A 80 -2.15 -13.29 19.49
CA GLU A 80 -1.91 -13.78 20.85
C GLU A 80 -2.89 -14.90 21.19
N HIS A 81 -4.15 -14.69 20.88
CA HIS A 81 -5.18 -15.70 21.10
C HIS A 81 -5.00 -16.91 20.19
N ALA A 82 -4.64 -16.74 18.92
CA ALA A 82 -4.33 -17.82 18.02
C ALA A 82 -3.20 -18.71 18.58
N LYS A 83 -2.13 -18.07 19.09
CA LYS A 83 -1.02 -18.78 19.76
C LYS A 83 -1.48 -19.56 21.00
N ALA A 84 -2.31 -18.96 21.86
CA ALA A 84 -2.85 -19.60 23.06
C ALA A 84 -3.70 -20.84 22.71
N LYS A 85 -4.37 -20.83 21.56
CA LYS A 85 -5.19 -21.96 21.05
C LYS A 85 -4.40 -22.94 20.17
N ASN A 86 -3.09 -22.77 20.00
CA ASN A 86 -2.26 -23.56 19.10
C ASN A 86 -2.75 -23.53 17.64
N ILE A 87 -3.34 -22.41 17.20
CA ILE A 87 -3.71 -22.17 15.81
C ILE A 87 -2.52 -21.55 15.10
N ALA A 88 -2.02 -22.20 14.05
CA ALA A 88 -0.96 -21.64 13.23
C ALA A 88 -1.49 -20.43 12.43
N VAL A 89 -0.72 -19.34 12.38
CA VAL A 89 -1.04 -18.17 11.55
C VAL A 89 0.12 -17.93 10.61
N LYS A 90 -0.16 -17.90 9.31
CA LYS A 90 0.83 -17.62 8.27
C LYS A 90 0.34 -16.50 7.35
N ASN A 91 1.16 -15.49 7.15
CA ASN A 91 0.95 -14.43 6.16
C ASN A 91 1.87 -14.64 4.95
N VAL A 92 1.83 -13.69 4.01
CA VAL A 92 2.72 -13.68 2.85
C VAL A 92 3.44 -12.34 2.77
N ALA A 93 4.74 -12.33 3.08
CA ALA A 93 5.59 -11.15 2.93
C ALA A 93 6.31 -11.14 1.57
N GLY A 94 6.66 -9.96 1.08
CA GLY A 94 7.52 -9.76 -0.11
C GLY A 94 6.87 -10.07 -1.47
N TYR A 95 5.64 -10.60 -1.52
CA TYR A 95 5.01 -11.00 -2.78
C TYR A 95 4.72 -9.82 -3.72
N SER A 96 4.49 -8.64 -3.18
CA SER A 96 4.05 -7.44 -3.90
C SER A 96 5.14 -6.37 -4.06
N THR A 97 6.37 -6.61 -3.62
CA THR A 97 7.43 -5.60 -3.62
C THR A 97 7.58 -4.91 -4.97
N ALA A 98 7.74 -5.67 -6.06
CA ALA A 98 7.87 -5.12 -7.40
C ALA A 98 6.63 -4.30 -7.84
N SER A 99 5.42 -4.79 -7.50
CA SER A 99 4.17 -4.10 -7.81
C SER A 99 4.08 -2.74 -7.10
N VAL A 100 4.41 -2.69 -5.80
CA VAL A 100 4.36 -1.44 -5.02
C VAL A 100 5.44 -0.46 -5.49
N VAL A 101 6.65 -0.93 -5.79
CA VAL A 101 7.70 -0.07 -6.38
C VAL A 101 7.22 0.55 -7.69
N GLN A 102 6.69 -0.26 -8.60
CA GLN A 102 6.15 0.23 -9.87
C GLN A 102 5.02 1.24 -9.66
N HIS A 103 4.09 0.97 -8.76
CA HIS A 103 2.96 1.86 -8.49
C HIS A 103 3.40 3.18 -7.85
N THR A 104 4.45 3.16 -7.01
CA THR A 104 5.07 4.38 -6.47
C THR A 104 5.51 5.31 -7.60
N PHE A 105 6.20 4.77 -8.60
CA PHE A 105 6.64 5.55 -9.76
C PHE A 105 5.50 5.93 -10.70
N ALA A 106 4.45 5.12 -10.80
CA ALA A 106 3.26 5.50 -11.56
C ALA A 106 2.59 6.74 -10.97
N LEU A 107 2.42 6.79 -9.63
CA LEU A 107 1.91 7.99 -8.94
C LEU A 107 2.87 9.18 -9.10
N LEU A 108 4.17 8.95 -8.94
CA LEU A 108 5.18 9.99 -9.08
C LEU A 108 5.18 10.60 -10.49
N PHE A 109 5.19 9.76 -11.53
CA PHE A 109 5.18 10.24 -12.91
C PHE A 109 3.89 10.98 -13.28
N GLU A 110 2.74 10.58 -12.76
CA GLU A 110 1.52 11.35 -12.95
C GLU A 110 1.63 12.75 -12.32
N LEU A 111 2.18 12.85 -11.11
CA LEU A 111 2.36 14.13 -10.41
C LEU A 111 3.45 15.00 -11.02
N THR A 112 4.48 14.43 -11.66
CA THR A 112 5.59 15.16 -12.29
C THR A 112 5.33 15.49 -13.76
N ASN A 113 4.76 14.57 -14.53
CA ASN A 113 4.61 14.67 -15.98
C ASN A 113 3.20 15.10 -16.42
N ARG A 114 2.21 15.12 -15.51
CA ARG A 114 0.82 15.54 -15.79
C ARG A 114 0.19 14.79 -16.99
N ILE A 115 0.44 13.49 -17.11
CA ILE A 115 0.06 12.68 -18.28
C ILE A 115 -1.44 12.76 -18.56
N LYS A 116 -2.29 12.67 -17.51
CA LYS A 116 -3.75 12.78 -17.67
C LYS A 116 -4.19 14.13 -18.20
N PHE A 117 -3.53 15.21 -17.77
CA PHE A 117 -3.83 16.56 -18.23
C PHE A 117 -3.55 16.68 -19.74
N TYR A 118 -2.38 16.25 -20.18
CA TYR A 118 -2.00 16.33 -21.60
C TYR A 118 -2.80 15.36 -22.47
N ASP A 119 -3.06 14.13 -22.01
CA ASP A 119 -3.91 13.17 -22.70
C ASP A 119 -5.34 13.71 -22.90
N HIS A 120 -5.89 14.32 -21.87
CA HIS A 120 -7.21 14.97 -21.94
C HIS A 120 -7.22 16.13 -22.94
N TYR A 121 -6.21 17.02 -22.92
CA TYR A 121 -6.07 18.14 -23.85
C TYR A 121 -6.06 17.65 -25.30
N VAL A 122 -5.29 16.60 -25.60
CA VAL A 122 -5.24 16.03 -26.96
C VAL A 122 -6.59 15.42 -27.36
N LYS A 123 -7.17 14.59 -26.49
CA LYS A 123 -8.43 13.88 -26.76
C LYS A 123 -9.66 14.81 -26.82
N SER A 124 -9.62 15.96 -26.17
CA SER A 124 -10.68 16.97 -26.29
C SER A 124 -10.68 17.70 -27.65
N GLY A 125 -9.66 17.47 -28.50
CA GLY A 125 -9.53 18.11 -29.81
C GLY A 125 -8.94 19.52 -29.77
N GLU A 126 -8.48 20.01 -28.61
CA GLU A 126 -7.91 21.34 -28.49
C GLU A 126 -6.57 21.44 -29.23
N TRP A 127 -5.78 20.36 -29.23
CA TRP A 127 -4.49 20.36 -29.96
C TRP A 127 -4.64 20.47 -31.48
N VAL A 128 -5.73 19.94 -32.05
CA VAL A 128 -6.03 20.09 -33.50
C VAL A 128 -6.20 21.56 -33.89
N LYS A 129 -6.64 22.41 -32.98
CA LYS A 129 -6.87 23.86 -33.18
C LYS A 129 -5.60 24.69 -32.96
N SER A 130 -4.51 24.08 -32.47
CA SER A 130 -3.27 24.77 -32.14
C SER A 130 -2.49 25.13 -33.39
N GLU A 131 -1.97 26.34 -33.46
CA GLU A 131 -1.07 26.81 -34.51
C GLU A 131 0.40 26.38 -34.25
N ILE A 132 0.71 25.87 -33.06
CA ILE A 132 2.05 25.44 -32.66
C ILE A 132 2.06 23.95 -32.35
N PHE A 133 3.22 23.30 -32.55
CA PHE A 133 3.38 21.84 -32.42
C PHE A 133 3.31 21.33 -30.98
N THR A 134 3.43 22.19 -29.99
CA THR A 134 3.50 21.81 -28.57
C THR A 134 2.50 22.62 -27.73
N TYR A 135 2.19 22.11 -26.54
CA TYR A 135 1.39 22.79 -25.52
C TYR A 135 2.01 22.57 -24.13
N LEU A 136 2.40 23.63 -23.45
CA LEU A 136 3.03 23.61 -22.13
C LEU A 136 2.08 24.25 -21.08
N GLY A 137 0.83 23.79 -21.05
CA GLY A 137 -0.22 24.34 -20.16
C GLY A 137 -0.12 23.86 -18.72
N ALA A 138 0.74 22.88 -18.42
CA ALA A 138 1.05 22.45 -17.07
C ALA A 138 2.57 22.24 -16.91
N ASP A 139 3.10 22.52 -15.72
CA ASP A 139 4.52 22.33 -15.45
C ASP A 139 4.87 20.84 -15.36
N ILE A 140 5.93 20.47 -16.07
CA ILE A 140 6.57 19.17 -16.02
C ILE A 140 7.88 19.31 -15.23
N SER A 141 8.15 18.37 -14.32
CA SER A 141 9.37 18.40 -13.52
C SER A 141 10.17 17.09 -13.65
N GLU A 142 11.49 17.21 -13.67
CA GLU A 142 12.40 16.08 -13.72
C GLU A 142 12.69 15.52 -12.33
N ILE A 143 13.00 14.23 -12.25
CA ILE A 143 13.45 13.56 -11.02
C ILE A 143 14.98 13.68 -10.88
N ALA A 144 15.70 13.78 -12.00
CA ALA A 144 17.14 13.89 -11.99
C ALA A 144 17.62 15.10 -11.18
N GLY A 145 18.59 14.88 -10.28
CA GLY A 145 19.15 15.90 -9.38
C GLY A 145 18.25 16.27 -8.19
N LYS A 146 17.04 15.72 -8.07
CA LYS A 146 16.15 15.97 -6.92
C LYS A 146 16.60 15.21 -5.68
N GLU A 147 16.38 15.80 -4.51
CA GLU A 147 16.53 15.15 -3.22
C GLU A 147 15.33 14.24 -2.95
N PHE A 148 15.56 12.93 -2.88
CA PHE A 148 14.53 11.91 -2.72
C PHE A 148 14.63 11.26 -1.33
N GLY A 149 13.68 11.54 -0.45
CA GLY A 149 13.59 11.02 0.90
C GLY A 149 12.77 9.73 0.97
N ILE A 150 13.29 8.68 1.57
CA ILE A 150 12.57 7.44 1.85
C ILE A 150 12.25 7.33 3.34
N ILE A 151 10.99 7.23 3.70
CA ILE A 151 10.58 6.91 5.08
C ILE A 151 10.30 5.41 5.18
N GLY A 152 11.22 4.69 5.84
CA GLY A 152 11.16 3.24 5.97
C GLY A 152 11.91 2.48 4.87
N LEU A 153 13.18 2.16 5.12
CA LEU A 153 14.07 1.45 4.19
C LEU A 153 13.96 -0.08 4.35
N GLY A 154 12.73 -0.61 4.29
CA GLY A 154 12.45 -2.04 4.18
C GLY A 154 12.69 -2.57 2.75
N GLU A 155 12.12 -3.73 2.41
CA GLU A 155 12.28 -4.33 1.07
C GLU A 155 11.72 -3.41 -0.03
N ILE A 156 10.51 -2.87 0.16
CA ILE A 156 9.88 -1.93 -0.78
C ILE A 156 10.69 -0.62 -0.84
N GLY A 157 11.02 -0.03 0.32
CA GLY A 157 11.77 1.22 0.37
C GLY A 157 13.13 1.13 -0.33
N ARG A 158 13.84 0.01 -0.23
CA ARG A 158 15.09 -0.24 -0.97
C ARG A 158 14.84 -0.32 -2.48
N GLY A 159 13.76 -0.99 -2.90
CA GLY A 159 13.39 -1.05 -4.31
C GLY A 159 13.09 0.34 -4.89
N VAL A 160 12.35 1.18 -4.15
CA VAL A 160 12.05 2.56 -4.54
C VAL A 160 13.32 3.41 -4.55
N ALA A 161 14.19 3.28 -3.55
CA ALA A 161 15.48 3.99 -3.48
C ALA A 161 16.38 3.66 -4.68
N ALA A 162 16.48 2.39 -5.05
CA ALA A 162 17.26 1.94 -6.21
C ALA A 162 16.69 2.51 -7.53
N ALA A 163 15.37 2.50 -7.70
CA ALA A 163 14.72 3.06 -8.88
C ALA A 163 14.86 4.59 -8.94
N ALA A 164 14.68 5.32 -7.83
CA ALA A 164 14.89 6.76 -7.76
C ALA A 164 16.32 7.16 -8.16
N ARG A 165 17.32 6.43 -7.65
CA ARG A 165 18.73 6.62 -8.04
C ARG A 165 18.97 6.37 -9.53
N ALA A 166 18.29 5.36 -10.11
CA ALA A 166 18.40 5.08 -11.54
C ALA A 166 17.81 6.22 -12.43
N PHE A 167 16.85 6.99 -11.89
CA PHE A 167 16.35 8.23 -12.50
C PHE A 167 17.21 9.47 -12.17
N GLY A 168 18.37 9.29 -11.53
CA GLY A 168 19.31 10.38 -11.23
C GLY A 168 19.01 11.18 -9.97
N ALA A 169 18.11 10.71 -9.10
CA ALA A 169 17.83 11.38 -7.81
C ALA A 169 18.95 11.15 -6.78
N ASN A 170 19.14 12.12 -5.88
CA ASN A 170 19.94 12.00 -4.67
C ASN A 170 19.11 11.38 -3.56
N VAL A 171 19.38 10.11 -3.22
CA VAL A 171 18.52 9.37 -2.29
C VAL A 171 19.07 9.41 -0.86
N SER A 172 18.19 9.72 0.09
CA SER A 172 18.43 9.58 1.53
C SER A 172 17.23 8.90 2.21
N TYR A 173 17.42 8.42 3.44
CA TYR A 173 16.33 7.72 4.14
C TYR A 173 16.26 8.04 5.63
N TYR A 174 15.06 7.89 6.18
CA TYR A 174 14.77 7.83 7.61
C TYR A 174 14.37 6.41 8.02
N SER A 175 15.04 5.86 9.05
CA SER A 175 14.73 4.53 9.59
C SER A 175 13.75 4.64 10.75
N THR A 176 12.49 4.26 10.56
CA THR A 176 11.46 4.32 11.60
C THR A 176 11.69 3.36 12.77
N SER A 177 12.42 2.27 12.54
CA SER A 177 12.76 1.27 13.56
C SER A 177 14.16 1.48 14.18
N GLY A 178 15.02 2.27 13.51
CA GLY A 178 16.44 2.36 13.83
C GLY A 178 17.26 1.11 13.46
N ALA A 179 16.62 0.02 13.06
CA ALA A 179 17.28 -1.26 12.76
C ALA A 179 17.80 -1.37 11.33
N ASN A 180 17.17 -0.70 10.38
CA ASN A 180 17.58 -0.75 8.98
C ASN A 180 18.74 0.19 8.71
N LYS A 181 19.95 -0.35 8.74
CA LYS A 181 21.17 0.35 8.33
C LYS A 181 21.48 0.01 6.88
N ASN A 182 21.90 0.99 6.11
CA ASN A 182 22.29 0.83 4.72
C ASN A 182 23.51 1.74 4.44
N SER A 183 24.52 1.21 3.76
CA SER A 183 25.73 1.96 3.40
C SER A 183 25.64 2.65 2.03
N GLU A 184 24.63 2.33 1.23
CA GLU A 184 24.46 2.88 -0.11
C GLU A 184 23.71 4.22 -0.12
N PHE A 185 22.91 4.50 0.91
CA PHE A 185 22.07 5.69 1.03
C PHE A 185 22.35 6.41 2.34
N ALA A 186 22.36 7.74 2.31
CA ALA A 186 22.56 8.56 3.51
C ALA A 186 21.36 8.45 4.46
N GLN A 187 21.61 8.08 5.72
CA GLN A 187 20.59 8.11 6.75
C GLN A 187 20.49 9.54 7.32
N LYS A 188 19.26 10.04 7.44
CA LYS A 188 18.95 11.35 8.03
C LYS A 188 17.99 11.20 9.20
N SER A 189 17.95 12.18 10.09
CA SER A 189 16.82 12.37 11.01
C SER A 189 15.54 12.68 10.22
N LEU A 190 14.36 12.55 10.84
CA LEU A 190 13.10 12.87 10.17
C LEU A 190 13.09 14.34 9.70
N ASP A 191 13.41 15.27 10.60
CA ASP A 191 13.42 16.70 10.32
C ASP A 191 14.38 17.07 9.16
N GLU A 192 15.59 16.54 9.17
CA GLU A 192 16.56 16.76 8.09
C GLU A 192 16.05 16.22 6.75
N LEU A 193 15.43 15.01 6.76
CA LEU A 193 14.87 14.42 5.56
C LEU A 193 13.75 15.31 5.00
N LEU A 194 12.80 15.73 5.85
CA LEU A 194 11.66 16.53 5.44
C LEU A 194 12.07 17.88 4.86
N ARG A 195 13.01 18.59 5.54
CA ARG A 195 13.49 19.90 5.07
C ARG A 195 14.30 19.84 3.79
N SER A 196 15.03 18.75 3.57
CA SER A 196 15.92 18.66 2.41
C SER A 196 15.28 18.07 1.18
N SER A 197 14.22 17.26 1.31
CA SER A 197 13.67 16.48 0.19
C SER A 197 12.72 17.29 -0.69
N ASP A 198 12.83 17.08 -2.00
CA ASP A 198 11.87 17.53 -3.01
C ASP A 198 10.75 16.49 -3.20
N ILE A 199 11.10 15.21 -3.02
CA ILE A 199 10.20 14.07 -3.13
C ILE A 199 10.36 13.20 -1.90
N ILE A 200 9.26 12.79 -1.27
CA ILE A 200 9.25 11.90 -0.11
C ILE A 200 8.37 10.70 -0.42
N SER A 201 8.85 9.49 -0.14
CA SER A 201 8.07 8.26 -0.32
C SER A 201 8.06 7.44 0.95
N ILE A 202 6.84 7.08 1.40
CA ILE A 202 6.60 6.41 2.68
C ILE A 202 6.33 4.92 2.44
N HIS A 203 7.17 4.06 3.06
CA HIS A 203 7.10 2.60 2.99
C HIS A 203 7.24 1.96 4.38
N ALA A 204 6.81 2.68 5.41
CA ALA A 204 6.82 2.23 6.79
C ALA A 204 5.54 1.47 7.16
N PRO A 205 5.57 0.51 8.09
CA PRO A 205 4.37 -0.05 8.69
C PRO A 205 3.71 0.96 9.63
N LEU A 206 2.40 0.84 9.85
CA LEU A 206 1.69 1.61 10.87
C LEU A 206 1.86 0.93 12.24
N ASN A 207 2.38 1.69 13.18
CA ASN A 207 2.52 1.32 14.60
C ASN A 207 2.53 2.59 15.47
N GLU A 208 2.74 2.47 16.76
CA GLU A 208 2.75 3.62 17.70
C GLU A 208 3.76 4.71 17.30
N LYS A 209 4.93 4.32 16.74
CA LYS A 209 5.99 5.26 16.35
C LYS A 209 5.72 5.94 15.00
N THR A 210 4.87 5.36 14.16
CA THR A 210 4.62 5.85 12.80
C THR A 210 3.20 6.40 12.63
N ARG A 211 2.34 6.23 13.61
CA ARG A 211 1.02 6.87 13.64
C ARG A 211 1.22 8.39 13.69
N ASN A 212 0.59 9.09 12.75
CA ASN A 212 0.70 10.55 12.62
C ASN A 212 2.16 11.05 12.51
N LEU A 213 3.05 10.22 11.93
CA LEU A 213 4.46 10.55 11.76
C LEU A 213 4.67 11.83 10.94
N LEU A 214 3.81 12.07 9.95
CA LEU A 214 3.69 13.32 9.23
C LEU A 214 2.41 14.03 9.69
N GLY A 215 2.46 14.61 10.88
CA GLY A 215 1.46 15.52 11.41
C GLY A 215 1.63 16.94 10.87
N ILE A 216 0.85 17.89 11.40
CA ILE A 216 0.89 19.28 10.94
C ILE A 216 2.29 19.91 11.07
N ASN A 217 3.02 19.61 12.14
CA ASN A 217 4.37 20.16 12.36
C ASN A 217 5.36 19.64 11.32
N GLU A 218 5.33 18.33 11.05
CA GLU A 218 6.20 17.67 10.07
C GLU A 218 5.87 18.10 8.65
N ILE A 219 4.59 18.24 8.31
CA ILE A 219 4.15 18.76 7.02
C ILE A 219 4.64 20.21 6.81
N ASN A 220 4.70 21.02 7.86
CA ASN A 220 5.23 22.39 7.78
C ASN A 220 6.77 22.43 7.57
N LEU A 221 7.50 21.35 7.78
CA LEU A 221 8.92 21.26 7.47
C LEU A 221 9.20 20.99 5.99
N LEU A 222 8.20 20.52 5.24
CA LEU A 222 8.34 20.20 3.83
C LEU A 222 8.66 21.47 3.02
N LYS A 223 9.40 21.30 1.92
CA LYS A 223 9.56 22.38 0.93
C LYS A 223 8.21 22.71 0.28
N ASP A 224 8.03 23.94 -0.15
CA ASP A 224 6.93 24.27 -1.05
C ASP A 224 7.09 23.48 -2.35
N ASP A 225 5.99 23.11 -2.99
CA ASP A 225 5.94 22.22 -4.18
C ASP A 225 6.47 20.78 -3.96
N ALA A 226 6.81 20.38 -2.73
CA ALA A 226 7.25 19.03 -2.46
C ALA A 226 6.19 17.98 -2.87
N ILE A 227 6.67 16.81 -3.30
CA ILE A 227 5.82 15.66 -3.61
C ILE A 227 5.93 14.65 -2.45
N VAL A 228 4.79 14.27 -1.89
CA VAL A 228 4.71 13.22 -0.87
C VAL A 228 3.93 12.03 -1.42
N LEU A 229 4.49 10.84 -1.29
CA LEU A 229 3.88 9.59 -1.72
C LEU A 229 3.67 8.68 -0.51
N ASN A 230 2.44 8.22 -0.28
CA ASN A 230 2.17 7.27 0.79
C ASN A 230 1.65 5.93 0.24
N LEU A 231 2.55 4.94 0.19
CA LEU A 231 2.23 3.56 -0.15
C LEU A 231 2.51 2.61 1.04
N GLY A 232 2.65 3.17 2.23
CA GLY A 232 2.81 2.43 3.48
C GLY A 232 1.47 2.04 4.08
N ARG A 233 0.87 2.93 4.86
CA ARG A 233 -0.44 2.74 5.51
C ARG A 233 -1.12 4.09 5.70
N GLY A 234 -2.45 4.11 5.67
CA GLY A 234 -3.25 5.22 6.19
C GLY A 234 -2.95 5.47 7.68
N GLY A 235 -3.14 6.70 8.15
CA GLY A 235 -2.82 7.11 9.51
C GLY A 235 -1.33 7.38 9.79
N ILE A 236 -0.43 7.24 8.80
CA ILE A 236 0.97 7.72 8.90
C ILE A 236 1.03 9.21 8.61
N VAL A 237 0.23 9.69 7.67
CA VAL A 237 0.07 11.11 7.30
C VAL A 237 -1.24 11.62 7.87
N ASP A 238 -1.22 12.80 8.50
CA ASP A 238 -2.44 13.53 8.86
C ASP A 238 -3.14 14.00 7.59
N GLU A 239 -4.26 13.36 7.24
CA GLU A 239 -5.00 13.61 6.01
C GLU A 239 -5.57 15.03 5.97
N ALA A 240 -5.99 15.59 7.13
CA ALA A 240 -6.55 16.93 7.19
C ALA A 240 -5.46 18.01 7.02
N ALA A 241 -4.30 17.82 7.64
CA ALA A 241 -3.17 18.72 7.47
C ALA A 241 -2.61 18.67 6.05
N MET A 242 -2.52 17.46 5.45
CA MET A 242 -2.07 17.30 4.07
C MET A 242 -3.04 17.93 3.07
N ALA A 243 -4.36 17.75 3.25
CA ALA A 243 -5.37 18.39 2.38
C ALA A 243 -5.25 19.92 2.38
N ARG A 244 -5.02 20.53 3.55
CA ARG A 244 -4.76 21.98 3.64
C ARG A 244 -3.46 22.38 2.94
N ALA A 245 -2.38 21.64 3.16
CA ALA A 245 -1.07 21.94 2.58
C ALA A 245 -1.06 21.83 1.03
N ILE A 246 -1.85 20.93 0.46
CA ILE A 246 -2.06 20.85 -1.00
C ILE A 246 -2.65 22.18 -1.54
N ASP A 247 -3.63 22.75 -0.83
CA ASP A 247 -4.31 23.96 -1.28
C ASP A 247 -3.52 25.24 -0.98
N GLU A 248 -2.78 25.29 0.14
CA GLU A 248 -2.13 26.51 0.64
C GLU A 248 -0.68 26.63 0.20
N ARG A 249 0.03 25.50 -0.01
CA ARG A 249 1.47 25.46 -0.27
C ARG A 249 1.84 24.75 -1.57
N ASN A 250 0.86 24.46 -2.42
CA ASN A 250 1.04 23.74 -3.67
C ASN A 250 1.73 22.37 -3.52
N LEU A 251 1.65 21.73 -2.33
CA LEU A 251 2.18 20.39 -2.15
C LEU A 251 1.45 19.41 -3.07
N ARG A 252 2.16 18.41 -3.55
CA ARG A 252 1.59 17.32 -4.35
C ARG A 252 1.57 16.04 -3.54
N PHE A 253 0.41 15.39 -3.49
CA PHE A 253 0.24 14.18 -2.69
C PHE A 253 -0.30 13.03 -3.52
N GLY A 254 0.44 11.91 -3.53
CA GLY A 254 0.01 10.64 -4.11
C GLY A 254 -0.15 9.58 -3.02
N THR A 255 -1.31 8.93 -2.94
CA THR A 255 -1.51 7.88 -1.94
C THR A 255 -2.30 6.70 -2.49
N ASP A 256 -1.91 5.50 -2.07
CA ASP A 256 -2.66 4.26 -2.33
C ASP A 256 -3.43 3.79 -1.09
N VAL A 257 -3.25 4.46 0.05
CA VAL A 257 -3.80 4.06 1.34
C VAL A 257 -4.41 5.25 2.09
N LEU A 258 -5.50 5.01 2.80
CA LEU A 258 -6.20 6.01 3.61
C LEU A 258 -6.42 5.52 5.04
N GLU A 259 -6.66 6.43 5.97
CA GLU A 259 -6.96 6.08 7.36
C GLU A 259 -8.25 5.25 7.46
N SER A 260 -9.23 5.56 6.63
CA SER A 260 -10.46 4.78 6.46
C SER A 260 -10.55 4.20 5.06
N GLU A 261 -10.60 2.88 4.95
CA GLU A 261 -10.75 2.15 3.69
C GLU A 261 -11.97 1.20 3.75
N PRO A 262 -12.95 1.35 2.83
CA PRO A 262 -13.07 2.35 1.75
C PRO A 262 -13.11 3.79 2.26
N MET A 263 -12.75 4.73 1.37
CA MET A 263 -12.69 6.17 1.66
C MET A 263 -13.97 6.65 2.34
N SER A 264 -13.82 7.36 3.47
CA SER A 264 -14.95 7.95 4.19
C SER A 264 -15.63 9.05 3.37
N LYS A 265 -16.96 9.14 3.45
CA LYS A 265 -17.72 10.28 2.88
C LYS A 265 -17.34 11.65 3.50
N ASN A 266 -16.68 11.63 4.65
CA ASN A 266 -16.19 12.83 5.33
C ASN A 266 -14.67 13.02 5.17
N SER A 267 -14.02 12.30 4.25
CA SER A 267 -12.58 12.44 4.02
C SER A 267 -12.23 13.89 3.64
N PRO A 268 -11.20 14.49 4.27
CA PRO A 268 -10.77 15.85 3.97
C PRO A 268 -10.33 16.02 2.51
N PHE A 269 -9.86 14.96 1.88
CA PHE A 269 -9.44 14.97 0.48
C PHE A 269 -10.57 15.23 -0.53
N LEU A 270 -11.83 15.00 -0.15
CA LEU A 270 -12.98 15.32 -1.02
C LEU A 270 -13.14 16.83 -1.24
N ASN A 271 -12.63 17.65 -0.33
CA ASN A 271 -12.75 19.11 -0.34
C ASN A 271 -11.50 19.84 -0.86
N VAL A 272 -10.46 19.11 -1.28
CA VAL A 272 -9.25 19.70 -1.88
C VAL A 272 -9.63 20.42 -3.17
N LYS A 273 -9.17 21.67 -3.31
CA LYS A 273 -9.43 22.55 -4.47
C LYS A 273 -8.45 22.23 -5.61
N ASN A 274 -7.16 22.11 -5.28
CA ASN A 274 -6.08 21.78 -6.22
C ASN A 274 -6.06 20.26 -6.50
N LYS A 275 -7.12 19.77 -7.14
CA LYS A 275 -7.33 18.32 -7.38
C LYS A 275 -6.24 17.69 -8.24
N GLU A 276 -5.59 18.44 -9.11
CA GLU A 276 -4.48 18.00 -9.93
C GLU A 276 -3.21 17.68 -9.12
N ASN A 277 -3.13 18.21 -7.90
CA ASN A 277 -2.03 17.93 -6.96
C ASN A 277 -2.32 16.74 -6.02
N LEU A 278 -3.52 16.16 -6.13
CA LEU A 278 -3.95 15.03 -5.32
C LEU A 278 -4.23 13.81 -6.19
N LEU A 279 -3.55 12.71 -5.92
CA LEU A 279 -3.74 11.44 -6.62
C LEU A 279 -4.00 10.32 -5.60
N ILE A 280 -5.17 9.70 -5.68
CA ILE A 280 -5.58 8.63 -4.76
C ILE A 280 -5.91 7.38 -5.57
N THR A 281 -5.35 6.25 -5.17
CA THR A 281 -5.72 4.93 -5.70
C THR A 281 -6.28 4.04 -4.59
N PRO A 282 -7.24 3.13 -4.89
CA PRO A 282 -8.00 2.43 -3.86
C PRO A 282 -7.28 1.17 -3.35
N HIS A 283 -6.08 1.34 -2.77
CA HIS A 283 -5.24 0.29 -2.18
C HIS A 283 -4.94 -0.85 -3.16
N VAL A 284 -4.47 -0.50 -4.35
CA VAL A 284 -4.19 -1.43 -5.46
C VAL A 284 -2.71 -1.61 -5.78
N ALA A 285 -1.81 -0.88 -5.12
CA ALA A 285 -0.38 -0.92 -5.40
C ALA A 285 0.23 -2.33 -5.34
N TRP A 286 -0.32 -3.19 -4.48
CA TRP A 286 0.07 -4.60 -4.32
C TRP A 286 -0.47 -5.51 -5.43
N GLY A 287 -1.46 -5.06 -6.20
CA GLY A 287 -2.45 -5.89 -6.91
C GLY A 287 -2.09 -6.24 -8.36
N SER A 288 -0.83 -6.14 -8.82
CA SER A 288 -0.47 -6.62 -10.16
C SER A 288 -0.82 -8.11 -10.32
N LEU A 289 -1.11 -8.53 -11.55
CA LEU A 289 -1.47 -9.93 -11.81
C LEU A 289 -0.38 -10.89 -11.35
N GLU A 290 0.89 -10.53 -11.57
CA GLU A 290 2.07 -11.31 -11.17
C GLU A 290 2.18 -11.41 -9.65
N ALA A 291 1.95 -10.30 -8.94
CA ALA A 291 1.96 -10.28 -7.47
C ALA A 291 0.84 -11.17 -6.91
N ARG A 292 -0.37 -11.08 -7.45
CA ARG A 292 -1.51 -11.93 -7.03
C ARG A 292 -1.26 -13.41 -7.31
N LYS A 293 -0.70 -13.77 -8.47
CA LYS A 293 -0.30 -15.16 -8.78
C LYS A 293 0.77 -15.66 -7.80
N ARG A 294 1.77 -14.83 -7.50
CA ARG A 294 2.81 -15.14 -6.52
C ARG A 294 2.23 -15.33 -5.13
N LEU A 295 1.29 -14.46 -4.72
CA LEU A 295 0.57 -14.57 -3.45
C LEU A 295 -0.10 -15.94 -3.30
N ILE A 296 -0.89 -16.37 -4.31
CA ILE A 296 -1.56 -17.68 -4.28
C ILE A 296 -0.53 -18.83 -4.17
N SER A 297 0.57 -18.76 -4.94
CA SER A 297 1.62 -19.78 -4.88
C SER A 297 2.27 -19.86 -3.48
N LEU A 298 2.45 -18.73 -2.82
CA LEU A 298 3.02 -18.68 -1.47
C LEU A 298 2.03 -19.13 -0.40
N ILE A 299 0.73 -18.88 -0.55
CA ILE A 299 -0.30 -19.47 0.33
C ILE A 299 -0.31 -21.00 0.19
N VAL A 300 -0.23 -21.49 -1.04
CA VAL A 300 -0.09 -22.94 -1.30
C VAL A 300 1.12 -23.51 -0.55
N LYS A 301 2.27 -22.85 -0.64
CA LYS A 301 3.49 -23.26 0.07
C LYS A 301 3.30 -23.23 1.60
N ASN A 302 2.66 -22.20 2.14
CA ASN A 302 2.35 -22.11 3.57
C ASN A 302 1.50 -23.30 4.06
N ILE A 303 0.51 -23.71 3.25
CA ILE A 303 -0.33 -24.88 3.57
C ILE A 303 0.48 -26.18 3.47
N GLU A 304 1.32 -26.35 2.44
CA GLU A 304 2.18 -27.52 2.28
C GLU A 304 3.15 -27.69 3.45
N GLU A 305 3.78 -26.59 3.88
CA GLU A 305 4.68 -26.58 5.03
C GLU A 305 3.94 -26.96 6.33
N PHE A 306 2.73 -26.43 6.52
CA PHE A 306 1.91 -26.73 7.70
C PHE A 306 1.48 -28.20 7.75
N ILE A 307 1.21 -28.83 6.59
CA ILE A 307 0.80 -30.26 6.52
C ILE A 307 1.97 -31.20 6.80
N LYS A 308 3.20 -30.79 6.48
CA LYS A 308 4.40 -31.61 6.67
C LYS A 308 4.92 -31.59 8.11
N GLY A 309 4.46 -30.69 8.96
CA GLY A 309 4.86 -30.51 10.36
C GLY A 309 5.84 -29.36 10.46
#